data_156852da2cf99c2761d54348dfdedbe4
#
_entry.id   156852da2cf99c2761d54348dfdedbe4
#
_cell.length_a   1.000
_cell.length_b   1.000
_cell.length_c   1.000
_cell.angle_alpha   90.00
_cell.angle_beta   90.00
_cell.angle_gamma   90.00
#
_symmetry.space_group_name_H-M   'P 1'
#
loop_
_entity.id
_entity.type
_entity.pdbx_description
1 polymer ?
#
loop_
_entity_poly.entity_id
_entity_poly.type
_entity_poly.pdbx_seq_one_letter_code
_entity_poly.pdbx_strand_id
1 'polypeptide(L)'
;MRVITGSARGRKLKEPQGFDVRPTTDQVKEAIFNICQFDVEGRRVLDLFGGTGQLGIEAKSRGAAQVDIVDAARDSVRLIKENVALTGLEVRVLQADALDYLKRCGSYDLIFLDPPYDSGLAEKALNAIKAFDILSKGGIIICETRAETALPALEAPYVLKKQYRYGKVKLTTYSKEAEEA
;
A
#
# COMPACT_ATOMS: atom_id res chain seq x y z
N MET A 1 4.41 -10.14 14.09
CA MET A 1 4.55 -9.04 13.11
C MET A 1 5.38 -7.92 13.70
N ARG A 2 6.30 -7.36 12.96
CA ARG A 2 7.23 -6.31 13.45
C ARG A 2 7.65 -5.38 12.32
N VAL A 3 8.14 -4.19 12.70
CA VAL A 3 8.83 -3.28 11.79
C VAL A 3 10.21 -3.84 11.47
N ILE A 4 10.54 -3.95 10.18
CA ILE A 4 11.77 -4.61 9.69
C ILE A 4 12.95 -3.65 9.68
N THR A 5 12.75 -2.44 9.19
CA THR A 5 13.83 -1.47 8.95
C THR A 5 13.41 -0.05 9.37
N GLY A 6 14.39 0.83 9.50
CA GLY A 6 14.18 2.25 9.75
C GLY A 6 14.15 2.62 11.22
N SER A 7 13.59 3.79 11.52
CA SER A 7 13.61 4.41 12.85
C SER A 7 12.85 3.61 13.93
N ALA A 8 11.84 2.84 13.53
CA ALA A 8 11.06 1.98 14.43
C ALA A 8 11.43 0.50 14.33
N ARG A 9 12.58 0.16 13.75
CA ARG A 9 13.04 -1.24 13.58
C ARG A 9 12.90 -2.05 14.86
N GLY A 10 12.35 -3.26 14.71
CA GLY A 10 12.18 -4.22 15.81
C GLY A 10 10.93 -4.01 16.66
N ARG A 11 10.20 -2.92 16.49
CA ARG A 11 8.93 -2.70 17.19
C ARG A 11 7.91 -3.77 16.78
N LYS A 12 7.35 -4.43 17.77
CA LYS A 12 6.30 -5.43 17.56
C LYS A 12 4.97 -4.75 17.28
N LEU A 13 4.25 -5.27 16.32
CA LEU A 13 2.91 -4.84 15.97
C LEU A 13 1.89 -5.91 16.40
N LYS A 14 0.69 -5.46 16.76
CA LYS A 14 -0.42 -6.36 17.07
C LYS A 14 -0.98 -6.96 15.79
N GLU A 15 -1.34 -8.23 15.88
CA GLU A 15 -2.03 -8.95 14.81
C GLU A 15 -3.54 -8.95 15.06
N PRO A 16 -4.36 -9.08 13.99
CA PRO A 16 -5.79 -9.17 14.16
C PRO A 16 -6.16 -10.45 14.92
N GLN A 17 -7.20 -10.35 15.72
CA GLN A 17 -7.77 -11.53 16.41
C GLN A 17 -8.76 -12.19 15.44
N GLY A 18 -8.54 -13.48 15.16
CA GLY A 18 -9.40 -14.28 14.28
C GLY A 18 -8.69 -14.82 13.05
N PHE A 19 -9.36 -15.78 12.37
CA PHE A 19 -8.76 -16.50 11.24
C PHE A 19 -8.99 -15.84 9.88
N ASP A 20 -9.79 -14.77 9.82
CA ASP A 20 -10.27 -14.20 8.55
C ASP A 20 -9.35 -13.13 7.95
N VAL A 21 -8.37 -12.64 8.70
CA VAL A 21 -7.40 -11.65 8.21
C VAL A 21 -6.04 -12.31 8.11
N ARG A 22 -5.58 -12.52 6.89
CA ARG A 22 -4.24 -13.03 6.62
C ARG A 22 -3.28 -11.85 6.48
N PRO A 23 -2.42 -11.59 7.48
CA PRO A 23 -1.42 -10.53 7.36
C PRO A 23 -0.43 -10.88 6.25
N THR A 24 0.05 -9.85 5.56
CA THR A 24 1.18 -9.96 4.64
C THR A 24 2.37 -10.58 5.36
N THR A 25 2.92 -11.66 4.81
CA THR A 25 4.07 -12.33 5.41
C THR A 25 5.31 -11.43 5.41
N ASP A 26 6.26 -11.66 6.31
CA ASP A 26 7.52 -10.93 6.35
C ASP A 26 8.27 -11.02 5.01
N GLN A 27 8.25 -12.20 4.36
CA GLN A 27 8.88 -12.40 3.06
C GLN A 27 8.27 -11.51 1.97
N VAL A 28 6.95 -11.43 1.88
CA VAL A 28 6.26 -10.57 0.91
C VAL A 28 6.48 -9.10 1.24
N LYS A 29 6.44 -8.73 2.51
CA LYS A 29 6.71 -7.36 2.97
C LYS A 29 8.14 -6.93 2.62
N GLU A 30 9.14 -7.78 2.86
CA GLU A 30 10.52 -7.50 2.44
C GLU A 30 10.63 -7.36 0.92
N ALA A 31 9.94 -8.22 0.16
CA ALA A 31 9.91 -8.12 -1.29
C ALA A 31 9.32 -6.79 -1.77
N ILE A 32 8.22 -6.34 -1.19
CA ILE A 32 7.59 -5.04 -1.49
C ILE A 32 8.60 -3.90 -1.29
N PHE A 33 9.27 -3.85 -0.14
CA PHE A 33 10.20 -2.78 0.18
C PHE A 33 11.54 -2.90 -0.56
N ASN A 34 11.95 -4.08 -1.00
CA ASN A 34 13.08 -4.23 -1.92
C ASN A 34 12.75 -3.65 -3.32
N ILE A 35 11.52 -3.85 -3.80
CA ILE A 35 11.07 -3.30 -5.08
C ILE A 35 11.09 -1.76 -5.05
N CYS A 36 10.63 -1.14 -3.97
CA CYS A 36 10.52 0.31 -3.85
C CYS A 36 11.58 0.96 -2.95
N GLN A 37 12.71 0.30 -2.72
CA GLN A 37 13.71 0.74 -1.74
C GLN A 37 14.22 2.19 -1.93
N PHE A 38 14.22 2.69 -3.17
CA PHE A 38 14.65 4.06 -3.50
C PHE A 38 13.48 5.04 -3.65
N ASP A 39 12.25 4.59 -3.43
CA ASP A 39 11.02 5.35 -3.68
C ASP A 39 10.21 5.62 -2.41
N VAL A 40 10.81 5.43 -1.25
CA VAL A 40 10.12 5.60 0.06
C VAL A 40 10.57 6.87 0.77
N GLU A 41 11.89 7.08 0.92
CA GLU A 41 12.40 8.21 1.70
C GLU A 41 11.96 9.55 1.09
N GLY A 42 11.41 10.42 1.94
CA GLY A 42 10.93 11.74 1.54
C GLY A 42 9.64 11.74 0.72
N ARG A 43 9.01 10.59 0.52
CA ARG A 43 7.83 10.43 -0.34
C ARG A 43 6.51 10.54 0.41
N ARG A 44 5.45 10.84 -0.33
CA ARG A 44 4.07 10.77 0.12
C ARG A 44 3.52 9.39 -0.21
N VAL A 45 3.14 8.65 0.81
CA VAL A 45 2.75 7.24 0.69
C VAL A 45 1.30 7.04 1.08
N LEU A 46 0.56 6.27 0.29
CA LEU A 46 -0.78 5.82 0.57
C LEU A 46 -0.81 4.30 0.74
N ASP A 47 -1.31 3.84 1.88
CA ASP A 47 -1.69 2.45 2.14
C ASP A 47 -3.23 2.37 2.11
N LEU A 48 -3.80 2.01 0.96
CA LEU A 48 -5.23 2.20 0.70
C LEU A 48 -6.13 1.15 1.36
N PHE A 49 -5.61 -0.04 1.58
CA PHE A 49 -6.29 -1.14 2.28
C PHE A 49 -5.43 -1.53 3.47
N GLY A 50 -5.47 -0.72 4.52
CA GLY A 50 -4.50 -0.74 5.60
C GLY A 50 -4.39 -2.07 6.38
N GLY A 51 -5.51 -2.71 6.65
CA GLY A 51 -5.55 -3.97 7.40
C GLY A 51 -4.98 -3.85 8.81
N THR A 52 -3.72 -4.23 8.99
CA THR A 52 -2.96 -4.08 10.23
C THR A 52 -2.15 -2.79 10.30
N GLY A 53 -2.01 -2.09 9.17
CA GLY A 53 -1.18 -0.89 9.03
C GLY A 53 0.30 -1.17 8.79
N GLN A 54 0.70 -2.45 8.66
CA GLN A 54 2.13 -2.79 8.63
C GLN A 54 2.89 -2.19 7.43
N LEU A 55 2.27 -2.06 6.25
CA LEU A 55 2.94 -1.48 5.08
C LEU A 55 3.15 0.04 5.24
N GLY A 56 2.12 0.76 5.63
CA GLY A 56 2.23 2.21 5.87
C GLY A 56 3.18 2.53 7.03
N ILE A 57 3.13 1.79 8.12
CA ILE A 57 4.03 1.94 9.26
C ILE A 57 5.48 1.67 8.84
N GLU A 58 5.73 0.61 8.08
CA GLU A 58 7.06 0.30 7.55
C GLU A 58 7.60 1.43 6.67
N ALA A 59 6.76 1.97 5.78
CA ALA A 59 7.15 3.11 4.93
C ALA A 59 7.53 4.33 5.77
N LYS A 60 6.77 4.65 6.80
CA LYS A 60 7.09 5.76 7.70
C LYS A 60 8.39 5.53 8.45
N SER A 61 8.60 4.31 8.95
CA SER A 61 9.85 3.91 9.62
C SER A 61 11.08 4.06 8.70
N ARG A 62 10.90 3.85 7.41
CA ARG A 62 11.95 4.00 6.38
C ARG A 62 12.14 5.41 5.85
N GLY A 63 11.47 6.40 6.43
CA GLY A 63 11.69 7.82 6.14
C GLY A 63 10.71 8.45 5.17
N ALA A 64 9.56 7.85 4.90
CA ALA A 64 8.50 8.53 4.15
C ALA A 64 8.13 9.86 4.81
N ALA A 65 7.97 10.91 4.01
CA ALA A 65 7.65 12.24 4.53
C ALA A 65 6.24 12.27 5.11
N GLN A 66 5.28 11.67 4.40
CA GLN A 66 3.89 11.58 4.82
C GLN A 66 3.35 10.19 4.50
N VAL A 67 2.63 9.60 5.44
CA VAL A 67 1.94 8.32 5.24
C VAL A 67 0.48 8.46 5.64
N ASP A 68 -0.40 8.09 4.74
CA ASP A 68 -1.83 7.95 4.98
C ASP A 68 -2.21 6.48 4.87
N ILE A 69 -2.86 5.95 5.90
CA ILE A 69 -3.39 4.60 5.93
C ILE A 69 -4.91 4.67 5.97
N VAL A 70 -5.55 4.03 5.02
CA VAL A 70 -7.01 4.03 4.85
C VAL A 70 -7.53 2.61 4.97
N ASP A 71 -8.58 2.43 5.74
CA ASP A 71 -9.34 1.19 5.80
C ASP A 71 -10.83 1.49 6.05
N ALA A 72 -11.70 0.69 5.49
CA ALA A 72 -13.15 0.86 5.66
C ALA A 72 -13.66 0.26 6.99
N ALA A 73 -12.99 -0.77 7.49
CA ALA A 73 -13.42 -1.49 8.67
C ALA A 73 -13.01 -0.77 9.96
N ARG A 74 -13.98 -0.53 10.83
CA ARG A 74 -13.75 0.13 12.12
C ARG A 74 -12.72 -0.60 12.99
N ASP A 75 -12.77 -1.93 13.03
CA ASP A 75 -11.83 -2.73 13.82
C ASP A 75 -10.42 -2.68 13.25
N SER A 76 -10.26 -2.66 11.93
CA SER A 76 -8.97 -2.45 11.28
C SER A 76 -8.40 -1.08 11.63
N VAL A 77 -9.19 -0.03 11.52
CA VAL A 77 -8.76 1.34 11.86
C VAL A 77 -8.31 1.44 13.32
N ARG A 78 -9.02 0.81 14.24
CA ARG A 78 -8.63 0.75 15.65
C ARG A 78 -7.29 0.04 15.82
N LEU A 79 -7.11 -1.12 15.20
CA LEU A 79 -5.86 -1.87 15.24
C LEU A 79 -4.69 -1.08 14.64
N ILE A 80 -4.91 -0.42 13.50
CA ILE A 80 -3.89 0.43 12.87
C ILE A 80 -3.46 1.55 13.82
N LYS A 81 -4.41 2.24 14.46
CA LYS A 81 -4.10 3.32 15.43
C LYS A 81 -3.31 2.80 16.63
N GLU A 82 -3.65 1.62 17.14
CA GLU A 82 -2.87 0.99 18.21
C GLU A 82 -1.44 0.65 17.75
N ASN A 83 -1.29 0.10 16.55
CA ASN A 83 0.02 -0.20 15.99
C ASN A 83 0.85 1.05 15.74
N VAL A 84 0.28 2.11 15.22
CA VAL A 84 0.95 3.40 15.06
C VAL A 84 1.44 3.91 16.41
N ALA A 85 0.59 3.87 17.44
CA ALA A 85 0.97 4.30 18.79
C ALA A 85 2.14 3.51 19.37
N LEU A 86 2.21 2.20 19.12
CA LEU A 86 3.32 1.35 19.58
C LEU A 86 4.69 1.75 18.97
N THR A 87 4.68 2.36 17.81
CA THR A 87 5.92 2.77 17.10
C THR A 87 6.36 4.19 17.44
N GLY A 88 5.46 5.03 17.93
CA GLY A 88 5.70 6.47 18.12
C GLY A 88 5.84 7.25 16.81
N LEU A 89 5.52 6.65 15.67
CA LEU A 89 5.59 7.30 14.37
C LEU A 89 4.36 8.18 14.11
N GLU A 90 4.54 9.21 13.30
CA GLU A 90 3.49 10.12 12.90
C GLU A 90 2.87 9.65 11.58
N VAL A 91 1.70 9.02 11.66
CA VAL A 91 0.96 8.45 10.52
C VAL A 91 -0.49 8.88 10.60
N ARG A 92 -1.04 9.33 9.51
CA ARG A 92 -2.47 9.67 9.42
C ARG A 92 -3.29 8.41 9.11
N VAL A 93 -4.25 8.12 9.95
CA VAL A 93 -5.13 6.95 9.82
C VAL A 93 -6.56 7.43 9.60
N LEU A 94 -7.20 6.95 8.52
CA LEU A 94 -8.53 7.36 8.12
C LEU A 94 -9.44 6.15 7.94
N GLN A 95 -10.67 6.27 8.47
CA GLN A 95 -11.73 5.32 8.17
C GLN A 95 -12.51 5.82 6.95
N ALA A 96 -12.40 5.11 5.83
CA ALA A 96 -13.11 5.44 4.61
C ALA A 96 -13.20 4.22 3.69
N ASP A 97 -14.23 4.19 2.85
CA ASP A 97 -14.24 3.32 1.69
C ASP A 97 -13.11 3.73 0.73
N ALA A 98 -12.38 2.76 0.21
CA ALA A 98 -11.20 3.01 -0.61
C ALA A 98 -11.51 3.83 -1.87
N LEU A 99 -12.58 3.47 -2.58
CA LEU A 99 -12.96 4.15 -3.82
C LEU A 99 -13.48 5.56 -3.55
N ASP A 100 -14.24 5.76 -2.47
CA ASP A 100 -14.71 7.08 -2.05
C ASP A 100 -13.55 7.98 -1.61
N TYR A 101 -12.54 7.42 -0.95
CA TYR A 101 -11.34 8.15 -0.57
C TYR A 101 -10.57 8.65 -1.81
N LEU A 102 -10.41 7.82 -2.83
CA LEU A 102 -9.71 8.19 -4.06
C LEU A 102 -10.38 9.34 -4.82
N LYS A 103 -11.70 9.52 -4.68
CA LYS A 103 -12.43 10.65 -5.31
C LYS A 103 -12.04 12.02 -4.76
N ARG A 104 -11.48 12.08 -3.54
CA ARG A 104 -11.27 13.33 -2.80
C ARG A 104 -9.85 13.52 -2.25
N CYS A 105 -8.99 12.52 -2.36
CA CYS A 105 -7.62 12.64 -1.89
C CYS A 105 -6.73 13.41 -2.87
N GLY A 106 -5.59 13.87 -2.36
CA GLY A 106 -4.52 14.44 -3.20
C GLY A 106 -3.70 13.36 -3.89
N SER A 107 -2.58 13.75 -4.47
CA SER A 107 -1.65 12.83 -5.15
C SER A 107 -0.65 12.22 -4.18
N TYR A 108 -0.14 11.03 -4.55
CA TYR A 108 0.85 10.27 -3.81
C TYR A 108 1.98 9.83 -4.74
N ASP A 109 3.16 9.63 -4.15
CA ASP A 109 4.36 9.16 -4.87
C ASP A 109 4.49 7.64 -4.86
N LEU A 110 3.95 7.00 -3.82
CA LEU A 110 3.95 5.55 -3.65
C LEU A 110 2.59 5.12 -3.10
N ILE A 111 1.97 4.15 -3.77
CA ILE A 111 0.67 3.62 -3.36
C ILE A 111 0.77 2.11 -3.21
N PHE A 112 0.40 1.61 -2.03
CA PHE A 112 0.21 0.19 -1.77
C PHE A 112 -1.25 -0.19 -1.92
N LEU A 113 -1.52 -1.23 -2.69
CA LEU A 113 -2.84 -1.83 -2.86
C LEU A 113 -2.78 -3.30 -2.43
N ASP A 114 -3.33 -3.59 -1.27
CA ASP A 114 -3.45 -4.95 -0.73
C ASP A 114 -4.91 -5.23 -0.32
N PRO A 115 -5.84 -5.23 -1.29
CA PRO A 115 -7.24 -5.46 -1.03
C PRO A 115 -7.52 -6.91 -0.69
N PRO A 116 -8.71 -7.22 -0.10
CA PRO A 116 -9.16 -8.59 0.07
C PRO A 116 -9.13 -9.35 -1.26
N TYR A 117 -8.66 -10.59 -1.22
CA TYR A 117 -8.61 -11.45 -2.41
C TYR A 117 -10.03 -11.67 -2.97
N ASP A 118 -10.10 -11.84 -4.29
CA ASP A 118 -11.33 -12.17 -5.04
C ASP A 118 -12.47 -11.13 -4.87
N SER A 119 -12.16 -9.92 -4.40
CA SER A 119 -13.13 -8.83 -4.21
C SER A 119 -13.35 -7.96 -5.45
N GLY A 120 -12.45 -8.02 -6.44
CA GLY A 120 -12.43 -7.11 -7.59
C GLY A 120 -11.96 -5.68 -7.24
N LEU A 121 -11.60 -5.42 -6.00
CA LEU A 121 -11.20 -4.07 -5.53
C LEU A 121 -9.85 -3.62 -6.07
N ALA A 122 -8.92 -4.54 -6.36
CA ALA A 122 -7.63 -4.20 -6.96
C ALA A 122 -7.82 -3.49 -8.31
N GLU A 123 -8.59 -4.08 -9.21
CA GLU A 123 -8.88 -3.51 -10.53
C GLU A 123 -9.65 -2.19 -10.42
N LYS A 124 -10.68 -2.14 -9.57
CA LYS A 124 -11.44 -0.90 -9.33
C LYS A 124 -10.58 0.23 -8.79
N ALA A 125 -9.69 -0.06 -7.84
CA ALA A 125 -8.77 0.92 -7.28
C ALA A 125 -7.77 1.42 -8.33
N LEU A 126 -7.18 0.53 -9.13
CA LEU A 126 -6.27 0.90 -10.21
C LEU A 126 -6.95 1.80 -11.24
N ASN A 127 -8.15 1.46 -11.67
CA ASN A 127 -8.92 2.29 -12.61
C ASN A 127 -9.28 3.65 -12.00
N ALA A 128 -9.62 3.72 -10.73
CA ALA A 128 -9.90 4.97 -10.03
C ALA A 128 -8.65 5.85 -9.87
N ILE A 129 -7.51 5.26 -9.53
CA ILE A 129 -6.23 5.98 -9.43
C ILE A 129 -5.89 6.65 -10.76
N LYS A 130 -6.06 5.92 -11.87
CA LYS A 130 -5.86 6.46 -13.20
C LYS A 130 -6.88 7.55 -13.53
N ALA A 131 -8.17 7.29 -13.31
CA ALA A 131 -9.25 8.22 -13.65
C ALA A 131 -9.14 9.57 -12.93
N PHE A 132 -8.73 9.54 -11.65
CA PHE A 132 -8.56 10.75 -10.83
C PHE A 132 -7.11 11.25 -10.81
N ASP A 133 -6.21 10.59 -11.52
CA ASP A 133 -4.80 10.95 -11.63
C ASP A 133 -4.10 11.14 -10.26
N ILE A 134 -4.21 10.12 -9.43
CA ILE A 134 -3.74 10.15 -8.04
C ILE A 134 -2.22 9.97 -7.92
N LEU A 135 -1.58 9.25 -8.86
CA LEU A 135 -0.15 8.97 -8.81
C LEU A 135 0.66 10.13 -9.38
N SER A 136 1.66 10.60 -8.63
CA SER A 136 2.61 11.62 -9.08
C SER A 136 3.48 11.09 -10.22
N LYS A 137 4.02 11.99 -11.05
CA LYS A 137 5.02 11.64 -12.08
C LYS A 137 6.21 10.93 -11.45
N GLY A 138 6.62 9.82 -12.05
CA GLY A 138 7.67 8.96 -11.50
C GLY A 138 7.26 8.16 -10.27
N GLY A 139 5.99 8.21 -9.88
CA GLY A 139 5.45 7.45 -8.77
C GLY A 139 5.28 5.97 -9.11
N ILE A 140 5.08 5.16 -8.09
CA ILE A 140 4.92 3.70 -8.18
C ILE A 140 3.67 3.25 -7.44
N ILE A 141 2.93 2.32 -8.06
CA ILE A 141 1.88 1.54 -7.41
C ILE A 141 2.40 0.11 -7.26
N ILE A 142 2.27 -0.47 -6.08
CA ILE A 142 2.52 -1.90 -5.83
C ILE A 142 1.22 -2.54 -5.39
N CYS A 143 0.74 -3.49 -6.19
CA CYS A 143 -0.51 -4.19 -5.95
C CYS A 143 -0.26 -5.66 -5.62
N GLU A 144 -0.76 -6.11 -4.48
CA GLU A 144 -0.73 -7.52 -4.06
C GLU A 144 -2.05 -8.20 -4.40
N THR A 145 -1.97 -9.33 -5.09
CA THR A 145 -3.11 -10.18 -5.44
C THR A 145 -2.74 -11.65 -5.30
N ARG A 146 -3.72 -12.53 -5.50
CA ARG A 146 -3.43 -13.94 -5.81
C ARG A 146 -2.66 -14.03 -7.13
N ALA A 147 -1.80 -15.04 -7.24
CA ALA A 147 -0.96 -15.23 -8.42
C ALA A 147 -1.76 -15.33 -9.73
N GLU A 148 -2.97 -15.90 -9.68
CA GLU A 148 -3.85 -16.12 -10.84
C GLU A 148 -4.70 -14.90 -11.22
N THR A 149 -4.75 -13.87 -10.37
CA THR A 149 -5.57 -12.67 -10.62
C THR A 149 -5.01 -11.87 -11.78
N ALA A 150 -5.84 -11.66 -12.81
CA ALA A 150 -5.50 -10.78 -13.91
C ALA A 150 -5.80 -9.32 -13.53
N LEU A 151 -4.83 -8.43 -13.78
CA LEU A 151 -4.96 -6.99 -13.55
C LEU A 151 -4.89 -6.24 -14.89
N PRO A 152 -5.54 -5.07 -15.00
CA PRO A 152 -5.52 -4.27 -16.22
C PRO A 152 -4.11 -3.73 -16.51
N ALA A 153 -3.78 -3.58 -17.79
CA ALA A 153 -2.52 -2.97 -18.20
C ALA A 153 -2.45 -1.47 -17.94
N LEU A 154 -3.57 -0.80 -17.79
CA LEU A 154 -3.77 0.64 -17.76
C LEU A 154 -3.25 1.32 -19.06
N GLU A 155 -3.75 2.51 -19.34
CA GLU A 155 -3.32 3.30 -20.50
C GLU A 155 -2.33 4.37 -20.08
N ALA A 156 -1.50 4.80 -21.06
CA ALA A 156 -0.58 5.90 -20.84
C ALA A 156 -1.28 7.13 -20.22
N PRO A 157 -0.61 7.87 -19.32
CA PRO A 157 0.78 7.74 -18.91
C PRO A 157 1.06 6.67 -17.86
N TYR A 158 0.08 5.87 -17.46
CA TYR A 158 0.24 4.75 -16.53
C TYR A 158 0.74 3.52 -17.29
N VAL A 159 1.74 2.84 -16.74
CA VAL A 159 2.38 1.68 -17.38
C VAL A 159 2.51 0.55 -16.36
N LEU A 160 2.06 -0.65 -16.75
CA LEU A 160 2.38 -1.87 -16.00
C LEU A 160 3.87 -2.18 -16.23
N LYS A 161 4.66 -2.20 -15.16
CA LYS A 161 6.12 -2.37 -15.25
C LYS A 161 6.56 -3.81 -15.10
N LYS A 162 6.21 -4.45 -14.01
CA LYS A 162 6.70 -5.78 -13.70
C LYS A 162 5.74 -6.55 -12.80
N GLN A 163 5.80 -7.86 -12.90
CA GLN A 163 5.09 -8.79 -12.02
C GLN A 163 6.09 -9.72 -11.36
N TYR A 164 5.92 -9.92 -10.06
CA TYR A 164 6.74 -10.79 -9.22
C TYR A 164 5.85 -11.84 -8.57
N ARG A 165 6.25 -13.10 -8.66
CA ARG A 165 5.49 -14.19 -8.04
C ARG A 165 6.22 -14.72 -6.82
N TYR A 166 5.50 -14.82 -5.71
CA TYR A 166 5.96 -15.41 -4.45
C TYR A 166 4.93 -16.46 -4.01
N GLY A 167 5.11 -17.72 -4.41
CA GLY A 167 4.16 -18.77 -4.12
C GLY A 167 2.77 -18.49 -4.71
N LYS A 168 1.78 -18.31 -3.86
CA LYS A 168 0.39 -18.03 -4.23
C LYS A 168 0.10 -16.52 -4.37
N VAL A 169 1.09 -15.68 -4.11
CA VAL A 169 0.98 -14.23 -4.13
C VAL A 169 1.69 -13.66 -5.36
N LYS A 170 1.12 -12.63 -5.94
CA LYS A 170 1.72 -11.84 -7.02
C LYS A 170 1.78 -10.37 -6.61
N LEU A 171 2.93 -9.75 -6.85
CA LEU A 171 3.12 -8.31 -6.75
C LEU A 171 3.19 -7.73 -8.16
N THR A 172 2.30 -6.81 -8.47
CA THR A 172 2.28 -6.12 -9.77
C THR A 172 2.61 -4.65 -9.55
N THR A 173 3.57 -4.14 -10.33
CA THR A 173 4.00 -2.75 -10.23
C THR A 173 3.55 -1.94 -11.43
N TYR A 174 3.10 -0.72 -11.14
CA TYR A 174 2.78 0.30 -12.13
C TYR A 174 3.57 1.56 -11.86
N SER A 175 3.85 2.32 -12.89
CA SER A 175 4.41 3.66 -12.76
C SER A 175 3.63 4.64 -13.62
N LYS A 176 3.77 5.93 -13.31
CA LYS A 176 3.32 7.01 -14.16
C LYS A 176 4.54 7.63 -14.82
N GLU A 177 4.65 7.46 -16.12
CA GLU A 177 5.75 8.01 -16.90
C GLU A 177 5.54 9.51 -17.15
N ALA A 178 6.64 10.25 -17.35
CA ALA A 178 6.55 11.62 -17.81
C ALA A 178 5.98 11.62 -19.23
N GLU A 179 5.06 12.54 -19.53
CA GLU A 179 4.68 12.78 -20.91
C GLU A 179 5.93 13.21 -21.69
N GLU A 180 6.21 12.52 -22.78
CA GLU A 180 7.24 12.97 -23.71
C GLU A 180 6.81 14.35 -24.26
N ALA A 181 7.67 15.30 -24.06
CA ALA A 181 7.44 16.65 -24.57
C ALA A 181 7.54 16.70 -26.11
#